data_334a3ef3413f2116bd821517a7bf1519
#
_entry.id   334a3ef3413f2116bd821517a7bf1519
#
_cell.length_a   1.000
_cell.length_b   1.000
_cell.length_c   1.000
_cell.angle_alpha   90.00
_cell.angle_beta   90.00
_cell.angle_gamma   90.00
#
_symmetry.space_group_name_H-M   'P 1'
#
loop_
_entity.id
_entity.type
_entity.pdbx_description
1 polymer ?
#
loop_
_entity_poly.entity_id
_entity_poly.type
_entity_poly.pdbx_seq_one_letter_code
_entity_poly.pdbx_strand_id
1 'polypeptide(L)'
;MKANNSTKGVTLTAFRTMVKRDLLIQLRDKWEFIFRVAMLPFILILTYGYILPKIGLLPGTFPTQMFSGMIGMSMLITGIHGTAVPFTMDFNNLREIEDRLMAPVSVNVIALAKMVVGIIESFIGGLIVLPISLVFMGNALDIVISPERILMLIPVLILISVASASLGLLVGTIIKPMQIAAMFPGFLMPVVFLGAIFFSWSDLAATPIIQKIVLINPLVYANEALRAILTPQIGFMPIMFSIAGLVISIIIMGYFGAKRFTKMATGAK
;
A
#
# COMPACT_ATOMS: atom_id res chain seq x y z
N MET A 1 28.98 10.18 28.11
CA MET A 1 27.52 10.14 28.09
C MET A 1 26.84 11.32 27.37
N LYS A 2 27.37 12.55 27.37
CA LYS A 2 26.80 13.72 26.66
C LYS A 2 26.86 13.65 25.10
N ALA A 3 27.89 13.03 24.52
CA ALA A 3 28.05 12.92 23.07
C ALA A 3 26.94 12.04 22.39
N ASN A 4 26.46 11.00 23.10
CA ASN A 4 25.47 10.08 22.57
C ASN A 4 24.03 10.69 22.50
N ASN A 5 23.74 11.69 23.35
CA ASN A 5 22.44 12.39 23.31
C ASN A 5 22.41 13.46 22.21
N SER A 6 23.56 14.06 21.85
CA SER A 6 23.66 15.02 20.75
C SER A 6 23.42 14.35 19.38
N THR A 7 24.03 13.19 19.13
CA THR A 7 23.87 12.47 17.87
C THR A 7 22.42 11.93 17.67
N LYS A 8 21.77 11.47 18.74
CA LYS A 8 20.35 11.05 18.69
C LYS A 8 19.42 12.23 18.36
N GLY A 9 19.67 13.39 18.93
CA GLY A 9 18.89 14.60 18.64
C GLY A 9 19.02 15.03 17.18
N VAL A 10 20.23 15.04 16.63
CA VAL A 10 20.51 15.37 15.22
C VAL A 10 19.81 14.38 14.28
N THR A 11 19.90 13.06 14.56
CA THR A 11 19.26 12.03 13.76
C THR A 11 17.73 12.17 13.72
N LEU A 12 17.10 12.45 14.87
CA LEU A 12 15.64 12.63 14.95
C LEU A 12 15.19 13.90 14.21
N THR A 13 15.95 14.99 14.33
CA THR A 13 15.65 16.23 13.61
C THR A 13 15.78 16.04 12.11
N ALA A 14 16.85 15.39 11.63
CA ALA A 14 17.05 15.07 10.24
C ALA A 14 15.92 14.18 9.70
N PHE A 15 15.54 13.11 10.42
CA PHE A 15 14.44 12.23 10.06
C PHE A 15 13.11 12.99 9.88
N ARG A 16 12.74 13.80 10.88
CA ARG A 16 11.49 14.59 10.82
C ARG A 16 11.50 15.58 9.66
N THR A 17 12.65 16.22 9.40
CA THR A 17 12.79 17.18 8.31
C THR A 17 12.66 16.49 6.95
N MET A 18 13.26 15.30 6.76
CA MET A 18 13.14 14.51 5.55
C MET A 18 11.68 14.10 5.30
N VAL A 19 11.00 13.54 6.30
CA VAL A 19 9.59 13.14 6.19
C VAL A 19 8.70 14.34 5.86
N LYS A 20 8.87 15.44 6.59
CA LYS A 20 8.08 16.68 6.35
C LYS A 20 8.29 17.22 4.94
N ARG A 21 9.54 17.30 4.48
CA ARG A 21 9.89 17.78 3.14
C ARG A 21 9.25 16.90 2.07
N ASP A 22 9.43 15.58 2.16
CA ASP A 22 8.94 14.65 1.16
C ASP A 22 7.40 14.64 1.10
N LEU A 23 6.72 14.71 2.25
CA LEU A 23 5.26 14.87 2.30
C LEU A 23 4.80 16.21 1.69
N LEU A 24 5.49 17.31 1.98
CA LEU A 24 5.14 18.62 1.41
C LEU A 24 5.30 18.64 -0.11
N ILE A 25 6.33 17.99 -0.65
CA ILE A 25 6.53 17.88 -2.09
C ILE A 25 5.40 17.07 -2.73
N GLN A 26 5.07 15.90 -2.18
CA GLN A 26 4.04 15.02 -2.73
C GLN A 26 2.61 15.57 -2.62
N LEU A 27 2.34 16.30 -1.55
CA LEU A 27 1.02 16.92 -1.31
C LEU A 27 0.92 18.36 -1.81
N ARG A 28 1.96 18.87 -2.48
CA ARG A 28 1.98 20.26 -2.98
C ARG A 28 0.86 20.51 -3.99
N ASP A 29 0.66 19.58 -4.92
CA ASP A 29 -0.49 19.57 -5.80
C ASP A 29 -1.54 18.57 -5.32
N LYS A 30 -2.47 19.08 -4.51
CA LYS A 30 -3.53 18.26 -3.90
C LYS A 30 -4.43 17.61 -4.96
N TRP A 31 -4.69 18.30 -6.06
CA TRP A 31 -5.56 17.79 -7.12
C TRP A 31 -4.90 16.69 -7.90
N GLU A 32 -3.61 16.83 -8.24
CA GLU A 32 -2.82 15.75 -8.85
C GLU A 32 -2.79 14.52 -7.95
N PHE A 33 -2.52 14.72 -6.65
CA PHE A 33 -2.50 13.63 -5.68
C PHE A 33 -3.85 12.91 -5.60
N ILE A 34 -4.95 13.65 -5.41
CA ILE A 34 -6.30 13.06 -5.32
C ILE A 34 -6.67 12.34 -6.62
N PHE A 35 -6.42 12.96 -7.78
CA PHE A 35 -6.71 12.36 -9.07
C PHE A 35 -5.94 11.06 -9.28
N ARG A 36 -4.65 11.05 -8.98
CA ARG A 36 -3.78 9.86 -9.07
C ARG A 36 -4.26 8.73 -8.18
N VAL A 37 -4.67 9.04 -6.95
CA VAL A 37 -5.10 8.05 -5.96
C VAL A 37 -6.51 7.54 -6.24
N ALA A 38 -7.42 8.44 -6.62
CA ALA A 38 -8.84 8.14 -6.72
C ALA A 38 -9.26 7.56 -8.09
N MET A 39 -8.55 7.90 -9.17
CA MET A 39 -9.05 7.66 -10.54
C MET A 39 -9.26 6.19 -10.85
N LEU A 40 -8.28 5.33 -10.55
CA LEU A 40 -8.41 3.89 -10.80
C LEU A 40 -9.50 3.23 -9.92
N PRO A 41 -9.50 3.42 -8.58
CA PRO A 41 -10.61 2.94 -7.75
C PRO A 41 -11.96 3.49 -8.20
N PHE A 42 -12.04 4.77 -8.56
CA PHE A 42 -13.28 5.38 -9.04
C PHE A 42 -13.85 4.68 -10.27
N ILE A 43 -13.01 4.46 -11.30
CA ILE A 43 -13.45 3.77 -12.53
C ILE A 43 -13.92 2.34 -12.21
N LEU A 44 -13.19 1.61 -11.37
CA LEU A 44 -13.57 0.25 -11.00
C LEU A 44 -14.86 0.21 -10.16
N ILE A 45 -15.00 1.12 -9.19
CA ILE A 45 -16.22 1.25 -8.38
C ILE A 45 -17.42 1.61 -9.26
N LEU A 46 -17.26 2.60 -10.15
CA LEU A 46 -18.33 3.01 -11.05
C LEU A 46 -18.76 1.86 -11.98
N THR A 47 -17.80 1.17 -12.57
CA THR A 47 -18.08 0.09 -13.52
C THR A 47 -18.59 -1.16 -12.81
N TYR A 48 -17.79 -1.75 -11.92
CA TYR A 48 -18.06 -3.04 -11.31
C TYR A 48 -18.95 -2.94 -10.06
N GLY A 49 -18.89 -1.83 -9.34
CA GLY A 49 -19.67 -1.61 -8.13
C GLY A 49 -21.05 -1.00 -8.36
N TYR A 50 -21.22 -0.25 -9.45
CA TYR A 50 -22.48 0.45 -9.73
C TYR A 50 -23.14 0.03 -11.04
N ILE A 51 -22.46 0.18 -12.20
CA ILE A 51 -23.09 -0.03 -13.51
C ILE A 51 -23.43 -1.51 -13.72
N LEU A 52 -22.46 -2.41 -13.65
CA LEU A 52 -22.67 -3.83 -13.99
C LEU A 52 -23.69 -4.55 -13.08
N PRO A 53 -23.73 -4.33 -11.76
CA PRO A 53 -24.81 -4.87 -10.93
C PRO A 53 -26.18 -4.28 -11.29
N LYS A 54 -26.24 -2.97 -11.61
CA LYS A 54 -27.51 -2.29 -11.91
C LYS A 54 -28.14 -2.73 -13.21
N ILE A 55 -27.34 -3.12 -14.20
CA ILE A 55 -27.85 -3.68 -15.48
C ILE A 55 -28.01 -5.21 -15.45
N GLY A 56 -27.79 -5.85 -14.28
CA GLY A 56 -28.01 -7.29 -14.08
C GLY A 56 -26.88 -8.18 -14.61
N LEU A 57 -25.72 -7.65 -15.00
CA LEU A 57 -24.57 -8.44 -15.45
C LEU A 57 -23.74 -9.02 -14.30
N LEU A 58 -23.85 -8.45 -13.11
CA LEU A 58 -23.22 -8.96 -11.89
C LEU A 58 -24.27 -9.09 -10.78
N PRO A 59 -24.06 -10.03 -9.83
CA PRO A 59 -24.93 -10.16 -8.66
C PRO A 59 -24.99 -8.86 -7.86
N GLY A 60 -26.15 -8.55 -7.26
CA GLY A 60 -26.33 -7.37 -6.40
C GLY A 60 -25.46 -7.37 -5.14
N THR A 61 -24.91 -8.52 -4.75
CA THR A 61 -23.94 -8.69 -3.64
C THR A 61 -22.48 -8.36 -4.03
N PHE A 62 -22.21 -8.24 -5.34
CA PHE A 62 -20.85 -8.01 -5.86
C PHE A 62 -20.22 -6.71 -5.34
N PRO A 63 -20.93 -5.58 -5.18
CA PRO A 63 -20.38 -4.38 -4.56
C PRO A 63 -19.82 -4.64 -3.16
N THR A 64 -20.52 -5.40 -2.31
CA THR A 64 -20.06 -5.78 -0.99
C THR A 64 -18.80 -6.64 -1.05
N GLN A 65 -18.73 -7.57 -2.01
CA GLN A 65 -17.58 -8.46 -2.20
C GLN A 65 -16.30 -7.68 -2.56
N MET A 66 -16.41 -6.71 -3.47
CA MET A 66 -15.26 -5.93 -3.93
C MET A 66 -14.86 -4.77 -3.00
N PHE A 67 -15.74 -4.33 -2.09
CA PHE A 67 -15.54 -3.13 -1.27
C PHE A 67 -14.21 -3.14 -0.50
N SER A 68 -13.96 -4.22 0.26
CA SER A 68 -12.71 -4.40 1.02
C SER A 68 -11.48 -4.37 0.11
N GLY A 69 -11.60 -5.01 -1.07
CA GLY A 69 -10.56 -5.05 -2.08
C GLY A 69 -10.21 -3.68 -2.67
N MET A 70 -11.20 -2.80 -2.85
CA MET A 70 -10.96 -1.44 -3.34
C MET A 70 -10.13 -0.62 -2.35
N ILE A 71 -10.41 -0.75 -1.05
CA ILE A 71 -9.63 -0.07 0.01
C ILE A 71 -8.19 -0.58 -0.01
N GLY A 72 -7.99 -1.90 0.07
CA GLY A 72 -6.64 -2.49 0.11
C GLY A 72 -5.83 -2.21 -1.17
N MET A 73 -6.47 -2.25 -2.34
CA MET A 73 -5.85 -1.86 -3.62
C MET A 73 -5.35 -0.42 -3.60
N SER A 74 -6.20 0.52 -3.18
CA SER A 74 -5.83 1.93 -3.11
C SER A 74 -4.68 2.15 -2.15
N MET A 75 -4.73 1.52 -0.97
CA MET A 75 -3.65 1.58 0.02
C MET A 75 -2.34 1.03 -0.54
N LEU A 76 -2.39 -0.11 -1.23
CA LEU A 76 -1.20 -0.73 -1.81
C LEU A 76 -0.57 0.17 -2.88
N ILE A 77 -1.35 0.60 -3.86
CA ILE A 77 -0.88 1.42 -4.98
C ILE A 77 -0.29 2.73 -4.45
N THR A 78 -1.02 3.40 -3.55
CA THR A 78 -0.58 4.70 -3.02
C THR A 78 0.67 4.55 -2.16
N GLY A 79 0.77 3.52 -1.32
CA GLY A 79 1.95 3.26 -0.51
C GLY A 79 3.20 2.90 -1.34
N ILE A 80 3.03 2.13 -2.42
CA ILE A 80 4.11 1.85 -3.37
C ILE A 80 4.55 3.15 -4.06
N HIS A 81 3.61 3.94 -4.57
CA HIS A 81 3.93 5.21 -5.22
C HIS A 81 4.65 6.17 -4.26
N GLY A 82 4.13 6.36 -3.05
CA GLY A 82 4.72 7.24 -2.03
C GLY A 82 6.11 6.83 -1.57
N THR A 83 6.50 5.57 -1.79
CA THR A 83 7.84 5.09 -1.43
C THR A 83 8.74 4.95 -2.66
N ALA A 84 8.30 4.21 -3.69
CA ALA A 84 9.14 3.83 -4.82
C ALA A 84 9.48 5.00 -5.74
N VAL A 85 8.52 5.89 -6.04
CA VAL A 85 8.73 6.97 -7.00
C VAL A 85 9.72 8.01 -6.48
N PRO A 86 9.54 8.59 -5.26
CA PRO A 86 10.51 9.54 -4.72
C PRO A 86 11.89 8.90 -4.53
N PHE A 87 11.90 7.61 -4.19
CA PHE A 87 13.14 6.86 -4.06
C PHE A 87 13.93 6.81 -5.37
N THR A 88 13.30 6.39 -6.46
CA THR A 88 13.96 6.29 -7.76
C THR A 88 14.38 7.66 -8.31
N MET A 89 13.63 8.72 -8.01
CA MET A 89 13.97 10.08 -8.40
C MET A 89 15.22 10.60 -7.67
N ASP A 90 15.31 10.38 -6.35
CA ASP A 90 16.45 10.80 -5.54
C ASP A 90 17.77 10.19 -6.03
N PHE A 91 17.75 8.92 -6.46
CA PHE A 91 18.96 8.24 -6.93
C PHE A 91 19.42 8.65 -8.31
N ASN A 92 18.52 9.04 -9.20
CA ASN A 92 18.84 9.09 -10.63
C ASN A 92 18.70 10.48 -11.27
N ASN A 93 17.72 11.28 -10.87
CA ASN A 93 17.46 12.55 -11.53
C ASN A 93 18.03 13.76 -10.76
N LEU A 94 17.97 13.73 -9.46
CA LEU A 94 18.29 14.88 -8.62
C LEU A 94 19.62 14.74 -7.88
N ARG A 95 20.23 13.53 -7.88
CA ARG A 95 21.39 13.19 -7.01
C ARG A 95 21.23 13.62 -5.56
N GLU A 96 19.99 13.89 -5.13
CA GLU A 96 19.68 14.30 -3.76
C GLU A 96 20.11 13.27 -2.71
N ILE A 97 20.28 12.01 -3.14
CA ILE A 97 20.78 10.97 -2.25
C ILE A 97 22.19 11.28 -1.77
N GLU A 98 23.04 11.89 -2.62
CA GLU A 98 24.42 12.27 -2.24
C GLU A 98 24.37 13.32 -1.13
N ASP A 99 23.53 14.34 -1.26
CA ASP A 99 23.33 15.37 -0.24
C ASP A 99 22.78 14.80 1.07
N ARG A 100 21.84 13.85 0.97
CA ARG A 100 21.28 13.16 2.15
C ARG A 100 22.29 12.27 2.84
N LEU A 101 23.21 11.65 2.10
CA LEU A 101 24.29 10.83 2.64
C LEU A 101 25.40 11.66 3.29
N MET A 102 25.53 12.95 2.94
CA MET A 102 26.44 13.89 3.65
C MET A 102 25.91 14.26 5.05
N ALA A 103 24.63 14.07 5.33
CA ALA A 103 24.11 14.28 6.67
C ALA A 103 24.65 13.20 7.63
N PRO A 104 24.92 13.52 8.92
CA PRO A 104 25.45 12.57 9.89
C PRO A 104 24.37 11.60 10.40
N VAL A 105 23.70 10.93 9.46
CA VAL A 105 22.62 9.95 9.71
C VAL A 105 22.91 8.63 8.99
N SER A 106 22.47 7.52 9.57
CA SER A 106 22.63 6.23 8.92
C SER A 106 21.74 6.10 7.68
N VAL A 107 22.20 5.36 6.69
CA VAL A 107 21.47 5.05 5.45
C VAL A 107 20.08 4.47 5.74
N ASN A 108 19.96 3.65 6.76
CA ASN A 108 18.68 3.06 7.18
C ASN A 108 17.66 4.11 7.64
N VAL A 109 18.09 5.24 8.20
CA VAL A 109 17.21 6.35 8.61
C VAL A 109 16.59 7.01 7.39
N ILE A 110 17.34 7.12 6.29
CA ILE A 110 16.84 7.67 5.02
C ILE A 110 15.78 6.73 4.44
N ALA A 111 16.07 5.41 4.40
CA ALA A 111 15.09 4.42 3.93
C ALA A 111 13.80 4.45 4.77
N LEU A 112 13.94 4.52 6.10
CA LEU A 112 12.81 4.60 7.02
C LEU A 112 11.99 5.89 6.81
N ALA A 113 12.63 7.02 6.56
CA ALA A 113 11.93 8.28 6.27
C ALA A 113 11.05 8.15 5.00
N LYS A 114 11.57 7.52 3.94
CA LYS A 114 10.78 7.24 2.72
C LYS A 114 9.61 6.29 2.98
N MET A 115 9.83 5.24 3.76
CA MET A 115 8.77 4.32 4.13
C MET A 115 7.66 5.02 4.92
N VAL A 116 7.99 5.90 5.87
CA VAL A 116 6.99 6.64 6.65
C VAL A 116 6.12 7.53 5.75
N VAL A 117 6.70 8.17 4.74
CA VAL A 117 5.94 8.93 3.74
C VAL A 117 4.96 8.01 3.01
N GLY A 118 5.43 6.86 2.50
CA GLY A 118 4.58 5.87 1.84
C GLY A 118 3.48 5.30 2.75
N ILE A 119 3.77 5.09 4.04
CA ILE A 119 2.76 4.66 5.04
C ILE A 119 1.64 5.70 5.17
N ILE A 120 2.01 6.98 5.30
CA ILE A 120 1.03 8.07 5.44
C ILE A 120 0.19 8.19 4.16
N GLU A 121 0.81 8.16 2.99
CA GLU A 121 0.09 8.20 1.72
C GLU A 121 -0.82 6.99 1.53
N SER A 122 -0.35 5.80 1.87
CA SER A 122 -1.15 4.58 1.84
C SER A 122 -2.43 4.72 2.68
N PHE A 123 -2.29 5.22 3.90
CA PHE A 123 -3.42 5.44 4.79
C PHE A 123 -4.42 6.46 4.21
N ILE A 124 -3.92 7.58 3.67
CA ILE A 124 -4.74 8.59 2.99
C ILE A 124 -5.44 7.97 1.77
N GLY A 125 -4.75 7.12 1.00
CA GLY A 125 -5.31 6.42 -0.15
C GLY A 125 -6.52 5.56 0.21
N GLY A 126 -6.44 4.80 1.30
CA GLY A 126 -7.58 4.03 1.81
C GLY A 126 -8.75 4.93 2.23
N LEU A 127 -8.46 6.04 2.90
CA LEU A 127 -9.49 7.00 3.33
C LEU A 127 -10.20 7.70 2.16
N ILE A 128 -9.51 7.97 1.04
CA ILE A 128 -10.11 8.61 -0.14
C ILE A 128 -11.12 7.68 -0.83
N VAL A 129 -10.85 6.36 -0.82
CA VAL A 129 -11.74 5.39 -1.48
C VAL A 129 -13.05 5.18 -0.71
N LEU A 130 -13.04 5.34 0.60
CA LEU A 130 -14.24 5.15 1.43
C LEU A 130 -15.44 6.01 0.96
N PRO A 131 -15.35 7.36 0.86
CA PRO A 131 -16.48 8.16 0.43
C PRO A 131 -16.90 7.85 -1.01
N ILE A 132 -15.96 7.52 -1.91
CA ILE A 132 -16.28 7.13 -3.28
C ILE A 132 -17.12 5.85 -3.28
N SER A 133 -16.71 4.84 -2.52
CA SER A 133 -17.46 3.60 -2.41
C SER A 133 -18.85 3.81 -1.81
N LEU A 134 -18.96 4.61 -0.77
CA LEU A 134 -20.25 4.89 -0.11
C LEU A 134 -21.22 5.64 -1.04
N VAL A 135 -20.74 6.58 -1.83
CA VAL A 135 -21.59 7.36 -2.77
C VAL A 135 -22.13 6.47 -3.89
N PHE A 136 -21.30 5.63 -4.52
CA PHE A 136 -21.70 4.85 -5.69
C PHE A 136 -22.28 3.49 -5.35
N MET A 137 -21.85 2.86 -4.27
CA MET A 137 -22.23 1.50 -3.90
C MET A 137 -23.12 1.46 -2.64
N GLY A 138 -23.32 2.59 -1.93
CA GLY A 138 -23.91 2.62 -0.59
C GLY A 138 -25.20 1.82 -0.42
N ASN A 139 -26.11 1.88 -1.39
CA ASN A 139 -27.38 1.13 -1.36
C ASN A 139 -27.22 -0.40 -1.54
N ALA A 140 -26.07 -0.85 -2.06
CA ALA A 140 -25.76 -2.24 -2.31
C ALA A 140 -24.68 -2.78 -1.34
N LEU A 141 -24.15 -1.93 -0.44
CA LEU A 141 -23.16 -2.31 0.54
C LEU A 141 -23.82 -2.87 1.80
N ASP A 142 -23.47 -4.09 2.12
CA ASP A 142 -23.77 -4.71 3.40
C ASP A 142 -22.48 -4.70 4.26
N ILE A 143 -22.28 -3.62 5.02
CA ILE A 143 -21.09 -3.40 5.84
C ILE A 143 -21.46 -3.58 7.31
N VAL A 144 -20.70 -4.38 8.03
CA VAL A 144 -20.88 -4.56 9.47
C VAL A 144 -19.99 -3.58 10.22
N ILE A 145 -20.62 -2.56 10.82
CA ILE A 145 -19.95 -1.56 11.64
C ILE A 145 -20.30 -1.79 13.10
N SER A 146 -19.29 -2.09 13.92
CA SER A 146 -19.40 -2.13 15.38
C SER A 146 -18.16 -1.49 16.02
N PRO A 147 -18.23 -0.99 17.26
CA PRO A 147 -17.07 -0.40 17.93
C PRO A 147 -15.85 -1.34 17.98
N GLU A 148 -16.06 -2.62 18.21
CA GLU A 148 -15.03 -3.64 18.27
C GLU A 148 -14.34 -3.82 16.90
N ARG A 149 -15.11 -3.80 15.81
CA ARG A 149 -14.60 -3.92 14.45
C ARG A 149 -13.81 -2.69 14.01
N ILE A 150 -14.27 -1.49 14.42
CA ILE A 150 -13.52 -0.25 14.18
C ILE A 150 -12.18 -0.30 14.93
N LEU A 151 -12.15 -0.80 16.16
CA LEU A 151 -10.93 -0.95 16.93
C LEU A 151 -9.94 -1.94 16.25
N MET A 152 -10.44 -3.01 15.66
CA MET A 152 -9.63 -3.96 14.89
C MET A 152 -9.19 -3.41 13.52
N LEU A 153 -9.98 -2.52 12.91
CA LEU A 153 -9.70 -1.95 11.61
C LEU A 153 -8.43 -1.07 11.63
N ILE A 154 -8.26 -0.25 12.65
CA ILE A 154 -7.12 0.69 12.74
C ILE A 154 -5.77 -0.03 12.67
N PRO A 155 -5.45 -1.04 13.50
CA PRO A 155 -4.18 -1.75 13.40
C PRO A 155 -4.02 -2.50 12.08
N VAL A 156 -5.09 -3.01 11.47
CA VAL A 156 -5.04 -3.67 10.16
C VAL A 156 -4.70 -2.65 9.07
N LEU A 157 -5.31 -1.45 9.06
CA LEU A 157 -4.95 -0.39 8.12
C LEU A 157 -3.48 0.05 8.27
N ILE A 158 -2.98 0.16 9.50
CA ILE A 158 -1.56 0.45 9.74
C ILE A 158 -0.67 -0.66 9.18
N LEU A 159 -1.03 -1.92 9.43
CA LEU A 159 -0.26 -3.07 8.95
C LEU A 159 -0.22 -3.13 7.41
N ILE A 160 -1.36 -2.87 6.74
CA ILE A 160 -1.45 -2.78 5.29
C ILE A 160 -0.58 -1.63 4.77
N SER A 161 -0.61 -0.47 5.42
CA SER A 161 0.21 0.68 5.03
C SER A 161 1.71 0.38 5.12
N VAL A 162 2.14 -0.32 6.19
CA VAL A 162 3.52 -0.75 6.36
C VAL A 162 3.92 -1.79 5.31
N ALA A 163 3.04 -2.75 4.99
CA ALA A 163 3.28 -3.75 3.95
C ALA A 163 3.42 -3.08 2.57
N SER A 164 2.55 -2.13 2.26
CA SER A 164 2.57 -1.36 1.01
C SER A 164 3.86 -0.55 0.85
N ALA A 165 4.29 0.15 1.90
CA ALA A 165 5.54 0.90 1.90
C ALA A 165 6.77 -0.01 1.83
N SER A 166 6.74 -1.19 2.48
CA SER A 166 7.82 -2.18 2.40
C SER A 166 7.97 -2.75 1.00
N LEU A 167 6.84 -3.05 0.33
CA LEU A 167 6.84 -3.44 -1.07
C LEU A 167 7.33 -2.29 -1.97
N GLY A 168 6.91 -1.05 -1.69
CA GLY A 168 7.37 0.13 -2.38
C GLY A 168 8.88 0.34 -2.27
N LEU A 169 9.47 0.13 -1.08
CA LEU A 169 10.91 0.17 -0.89
C LEU A 169 11.63 -0.90 -1.72
N LEU A 170 11.15 -2.14 -1.68
CA LEU A 170 11.73 -3.24 -2.47
C LEU A 170 11.65 -2.94 -3.97
N VAL A 171 10.47 -2.57 -4.46
CA VAL A 171 10.22 -2.24 -5.87
C VAL A 171 11.08 -1.07 -6.32
N GLY A 172 11.15 0.01 -5.54
CA GLY A 172 11.97 1.18 -5.83
C GLY A 172 13.47 0.89 -5.93
N THR A 173 13.96 -0.15 -5.23
CA THR A 173 15.36 -0.60 -5.34
C THR A 173 15.64 -1.52 -6.54
N ILE A 174 14.61 -2.03 -7.20
CA ILE A 174 14.73 -2.93 -8.35
C ILE A 174 14.53 -2.19 -9.66
N ILE A 175 13.58 -1.27 -9.69
CA ILE A 175 13.13 -0.59 -10.90
C ILE A 175 14.02 0.62 -11.20
N LYS A 176 14.44 0.75 -12.47
CA LYS A 176 15.15 1.92 -12.96
C LYS A 176 14.14 3.07 -13.24
N PRO A 177 14.56 4.35 -13.16
CA PRO A 177 13.66 5.49 -13.39
C PRO A 177 12.92 5.44 -14.73
N MET A 178 13.61 5.03 -15.79
CA MET A 178 12.99 4.89 -17.11
C MET A 178 11.91 3.80 -17.18
N GLN A 179 11.89 2.89 -16.22
CA GLN A 179 10.94 1.77 -16.14
C GLN A 179 9.75 2.05 -15.23
N ILE A 180 9.71 3.22 -14.56
CA ILE A 180 8.60 3.57 -13.63
C ILE A 180 7.26 3.54 -14.36
N ALA A 181 7.18 4.05 -15.59
CA ALA A 181 5.95 4.03 -16.37
C ALA A 181 5.49 2.59 -16.71
N ALA A 182 6.44 1.68 -16.98
CA ALA A 182 6.17 0.28 -17.26
C ALA A 182 5.85 -0.54 -15.99
N MET A 183 6.23 -0.05 -14.81
CA MET A 183 5.91 -0.69 -13.52
C MET A 183 4.42 -0.84 -13.32
N PHE A 184 3.63 0.16 -13.71
CA PHE A 184 2.20 0.15 -13.50
C PHE A 184 1.52 -1.00 -14.26
N PRO A 185 1.59 -1.10 -15.59
CA PRO A 185 0.97 -2.22 -16.31
C PRO A 185 1.68 -3.55 -16.08
N GLY A 186 3.01 -3.57 -15.96
CA GLY A 186 3.80 -4.79 -15.91
C GLY A 186 3.83 -5.48 -14.54
N PHE A 187 3.80 -4.74 -13.46
CA PHE A 187 3.91 -5.28 -12.10
C PHE A 187 2.65 -5.03 -11.27
N LEU A 188 2.17 -3.78 -11.20
CA LEU A 188 1.05 -3.46 -10.33
C LEU A 188 -0.28 -4.07 -10.79
N MET A 189 -0.54 -4.12 -12.11
CA MET A 189 -1.79 -4.71 -12.60
C MET A 189 -1.92 -6.20 -12.25
N PRO A 190 -0.94 -7.09 -12.48
CA PRO A 190 -0.99 -8.46 -12.00
C PRO A 190 -1.19 -8.56 -10.47
N VAL A 191 -0.50 -7.75 -9.68
CA VAL A 191 -0.66 -7.72 -8.22
C VAL A 191 -2.08 -7.32 -7.84
N VAL A 192 -2.66 -6.32 -8.49
CA VAL A 192 -4.02 -5.85 -8.25
C VAL A 192 -5.05 -6.93 -8.62
N PHE A 193 -5.01 -7.44 -9.84
CA PHE A 193 -6.03 -8.39 -10.30
C PHE A 193 -5.97 -9.74 -9.59
N LEU A 194 -4.78 -10.19 -9.18
CA LEU A 194 -4.60 -11.41 -8.39
C LEU A 194 -4.66 -11.15 -6.87
N GLY A 195 -5.01 -9.95 -6.46
CA GLY A 195 -5.01 -9.49 -5.07
C GLY A 195 -6.29 -9.79 -4.28
N ALA A 196 -7.15 -10.69 -4.74
CA ALA A 196 -8.43 -11.00 -4.09
C ALA A 196 -9.35 -9.77 -3.93
N ILE A 197 -9.40 -8.90 -4.95
CA ILE A 197 -10.27 -7.72 -4.97
C ILE A 197 -11.69 -8.12 -5.37
N PHE A 198 -11.81 -8.83 -6.48
CA PHE A 198 -13.08 -9.20 -7.12
C PHE A 198 -13.62 -10.56 -6.67
N PHE A 199 -12.86 -11.31 -5.91
CA PHE A 199 -13.18 -12.63 -5.37
C PHE A 199 -12.58 -12.75 -3.97
N SER A 200 -13.09 -13.65 -3.14
CA SER A 200 -12.46 -14.00 -1.89
C SER A 200 -11.45 -15.15 -2.10
N TRP A 201 -10.48 -15.27 -1.18
CA TRP A 201 -9.58 -16.42 -1.21
C TRP A 201 -10.33 -17.75 -1.10
N SER A 202 -11.46 -17.78 -0.38
CA SER A 202 -12.32 -18.96 -0.26
C SER A 202 -13.00 -19.35 -1.57
N ASP A 203 -13.32 -18.40 -2.45
CA ASP A 203 -13.93 -18.66 -3.76
C ASP A 203 -12.97 -19.42 -4.67
N LEU A 204 -11.66 -19.27 -4.46
CA LEU A 204 -10.63 -19.98 -5.22
C LEU A 204 -10.47 -21.47 -4.83
N ALA A 205 -11.26 -22.00 -3.89
CA ALA A 205 -11.24 -23.41 -3.53
C ALA A 205 -11.50 -24.34 -4.73
N ALA A 206 -12.26 -23.85 -5.73
CA ALA A 206 -12.49 -24.55 -7.01
C ALA A 206 -11.21 -24.66 -7.88
N THR A 207 -10.19 -23.84 -7.62
CA THR A 207 -8.93 -23.79 -8.37
C THR A 207 -7.72 -23.81 -7.41
N PRO A 208 -7.38 -24.97 -6.81
CA PRO A 208 -6.41 -25.04 -5.71
C PRO A 208 -5.01 -24.55 -6.05
N ILE A 209 -4.60 -24.67 -7.31
CA ILE A 209 -3.28 -24.17 -7.78
C ILE A 209 -3.23 -22.65 -7.71
N ILE A 210 -4.25 -21.97 -8.24
CA ILE A 210 -4.35 -20.52 -8.23
C ILE A 210 -4.49 -20.02 -6.79
N GLN A 211 -5.30 -20.70 -5.97
CA GLN A 211 -5.48 -20.39 -4.55
C GLN A 211 -4.16 -20.36 -3.76
N LYS A 212 -3.19 -21.23 -4.12
CA LYS A 212 -1.86 -21.23 -3.51
C LYS A 212 -0.94 -20.16 -4.10
N ILE A 213 -1.00 -19.94 -5.41
CA ILE A 213 -0.15 -18.96 -6.11
C ILE A 213 -0.46 -17.54 -5.62
N VAL A 214 -1.72 -17.18 -5.44
CA VAL A 214 -2.11 -15.83 -5.00
C VAL A 214 -1.59 -15.50 -3.59
N LEU A 215 -1.23 -16.47 -2.77
CA LEU A 215 -0.65 -16.24 -1.44
C LEU A 215 0.76 -15.61 -1.47
N ILE A 216 1.41 -15.57 -2.62
CA ILE A 216 2.66 -14.80 -2.80
C ILE A 216 2.39 -13.29 -2.78
N ASN A 217 1.15 -12.90 -3.09
CA ASN A 217 0.73 -11.51 -3.20
C ASN A 217 0.29 -10.95 -1.83
N PRO A 218 0.98 -9.94 -1.28
CA PRO A 218 0.61 -9.35 0.01
C PRO A 218 -0.77 -8.69 0.01
N LEU A 219 -1.27 -8.27 -1.16
CA LEU A 219 -2.59 -7.67 -1.30
C LEU A 219 -3.73 -8.65 -0.95
N VAL A 220 -3.52 -9.94 -1.17
CA VAL A 220 -4.51 -10.98 -0.78
C VAL A 220 -4.75 -10.92 0.72
N TYR A 221 -3.70 -10.93 1.51
CA TYR A 221 -3.82 -10.86 2.97
C TYR A 221 -4.42 -9.54 3.45
N ALA A 222 -4.09 -8.43 2.79
CA ALA A 222 -4.67 -7.13 3.07
C ALA A 222 -6.19 -7.13 2.85
N ASN A 223 -6.63 -7.60 1.70
CA ASN A 223 -8.04 -7.61 1.32
C ASN A 223 -8.85 -8.62 2.15
N GLU A 224 -8.28 -9.78 2.45
CA GLU A 224 -8.92 -10.78 3.31
C GLU A 224 -9.05 -10.29 4.76
N ALA A 225 -8.05 -9.60 5.31
CA ALA A 225 -8.14 -8.99 6.63
C ALA A 225 -9.22 -7.91 6.70
N LEU A 226 -9.30 -7.04 5.67
CA LEU A 226 -10.34 -6.02 5.57
C LEU A 226 -11.73 -6.66 5.40
N ARG A 227 -11.84 -7.72 4.59
CA ARG A 227 -13.08 -8.47 4.36
C ARG A 227 -13.58 -9.11 5.65
N ALA A 228 -12.72 -9.74 6.43
CA ALA A 228 -13.08 -10.32 7.72
C ALA A 228 -13.65 -9.28 8.71
N ILE A 229 -13.23 -8.02 8.61
CA ILE A 229 -13.68 -6.94 9.50
C ILE A 229 -14.92 -6.25 8.96
N LEU A 230 -14.92 -5.85 7.69
CA LEU A 230 -15.93 -4.96 7.12
C LEU A 230 -17.12 -5.72 6.50
N THR A 231 -16.87 -6.87 5.88
CA THR A 231 -17.87 -7.64 5.13
C THR A 231 -17.80 -9.13 5.46
N PRO A 232 -17.97 -9.53 6.75
CA PRO A 232 -17.77 -10.91 7.21
C PRO A 232 -18.79 -11.92 6.67
N GLN A 233 -19.91 -11.46 6.12
CA GLN A 233 -20.89 -12.28 5.42
C GLN A 233 -20.37 -12.82 4.08
N ILE A 234 -19.34 -12.20 3.51
CA ILE A 234 -18.60 -12.74 2.37
C ILE A 234 -17.54 -13.72 2.91
N GLY A 235 -17.34 -14.84 2.25
CA GLY A 235 -16.30 -15.80 2.63
C GLY A 235 -14.92 -15.13 2.70
N PHE A 236 -14.16 -15.42 3.75
CA PHE A 236 -12.85 -14.81 3.98
C PHE A 236 -11.84 -15.81 4.57
N MET A 237 -10.56 -15.48 4.44
CA MET A 237 -9.47 -16.19 5.11
C MET A 237 -9.49 -15.88 6.62
N PRO A 238 -9.22 -16.85 7.51
CA PRO A 238 -9.12 -16.56 8.93
C PRO A 238 -8.17 -15.41 9.21
N ILE A 239 -8.63 -14.42 9.99
CA ILE A 239 -7.94 -13.13 10.20
C ILE A 239 -6.49 -13.31 10.69
N MET A 240 -6.22 -14.32 11.49
CA MET A 240 -4.86 -14.62 11.99
C MET A 240 -3.91 -15.02 10.87
N PHE A 241 -4.38 -15.77 9.85
CA PHE A 241 -3.57 -16.09 8.66
C PHE A 241 -3.30 -14.85 7.81
N SER A 242 -4.29 -13.98 7.66
CA SER A 242 -4.14 -12.72 6.94
C SER A 242 -3.13 -11.80 7.63
N ILE A 243 -3.21 -11.65 8.95
CA ILE A 243 -2.24 -10.87 9.73
C ILE A 243 -0.84 -11.49 9.66
N ALA A 244 -0.72 -12.79 9.84
CA ALA A 244 0.56 -13.48 9.74
C ALA A 244 1.20 -13.31 8.35
N GLY A 245 0.41 -13.45 7.27
CA GLY A 245 0.85 -13.23 5.90
C GLY A 245 1.33 -11.80 5.65
N LEU A 246 0.63 -10.79 6.18
CA LEU A 246 1.06 -9.39 6.12
C LEU A 246 2.39 -9.18 6.87
N VAL A 247 2.52 -9.70 8.09
CA VAL A 247 3.74 -9.56 8.90
C VAL A 247 4.93 -10.23 8.20
N ILE A 248 4.75 -11.44 7.68
CA ILE A 248 5.79 -12.15 6.92
C ILE A 248 6.17 -11.34 5.68
N SER A 249 5.20 -10.80 4.95
CA SER A 249 5.44 -9.96 3.77
C SER A 249 6.25 -8.71 4.13
N ILE A 250 5.90 -8.02 5.23
CA ILE A 250 6.62 -6.85 5.73
C ILE A 250 8.09 -7.21 6.04
N ILE A 251 8.32 -8.30 6.76
CA ILE A 251 9.67 -8.74 7.14
C ILE A 251 10.50 -9.04 5.89
N ILE A 252 9.97 -9.84 4.97
CA ILE A 252 10.68 -10.24 3.75
C ILE A 252 10.96 -9.02 2.88
N MET A 253 9.94 -8.25 2.53
CA MET A 253 10.06 -7.12 1.62
C MET A 253 10.88 -5.98 2.25
N GLY A 254 10.67 -5.69 3.53
CA GLY A 254 11.42 -4.69 4.27
C GLY A 254 12.90 -5.04 4.39
N TYR A 255 13.22 -6.30 4.72
CA TYR A 255 14.60 -6.76 4.81
C TYR A 255 15.33 -6.68 3.46
N PHE A 256 14.76 -7.25 2.40
CA PHE A 256 15.37 -7.21 1.08
C PHE A 256 15.44 -5.80 0.51
N GLY A 257 14.39 -4.99 0.72
CA GLY A 257 14.36 -3.58 0.32
C GLY A 257 15.47 -2.78 1.02
N ALA A 258 15.58 -2.86 2.35
CA ALA A 258 16.60 -2.16 3.11
C ALA A 258 18.03 -2.61 2.76
N LYS A 259 18.24 -3.92 2.59
CA LYS A 259 19.55 -4.46 2.18
C LYS A 259 19.98 -3.95 0.80
N ARG A 260 19.07 -3.97 -0.18
CA ARG A 260 19.35 -3.43 -1.53
C ARG A 260 19.55 -1.92 -1.51
N PHE A 261 18.74 -1.21 -0.72
CA PHE A 261 18.91 0.23 -0.52
C PHE A 261 20.31 0.56 -0.02
N THR A 262 20.75 -0.10 1.05
CA THR A 262 22.08 0.11 1.61
C THR A 262 23.18 -0.16 0.58
N LYS A 263 23.04 -1.26 -0.18
CA LYS A 263 23.99 -1.61 -1.25
C LYS A 263 24.06 -0.52 -2.32
N MET A 264 22.92 0.01 -2.75
CA MET A 264 22.87 1.10 -3.74
C MET A 264 23.47 2.40 -3.20
N ALA A 265 23.17 2.75 -1.94
CA ALA A 265 23.62 3.99 -1.31
C ALA A 265 25.12 4.00 -1.00
N THR A 266 25.72 2.84 -0.70
CA THR A 266 27.15 2.72 -0.36
C THR A 266 28.04 2.36 -1.56
N GLY A 267 27.48 2.13 -2.73
CA GLY A 267 28.23 1.68 -3.91
C GLY A 267 28.88 0.29 -3.74
N ALA A 268 28.50 -0.46 -2.71
CA ALA A 268 29.05 -1.80 -2.45
C ALA A 268 28.61 -2.76 -3.57
N LYS A 269 29.61 -3.39 -4.21
CA LYS A 269 29.37 -4.42 -5.24
C LYS A 269 28.83 -5.71 -4.67
#